data_eeccd36f6e12b40fd1d587b0fb5f98e7
#
_entry.id   eeccd36f6e12b40fd1d587b0fb5f98e7
#
_cell.length_a   1.000
_cell.length_b   1.000
_cell.length_c   1.000
_cell.angle_alpha   90.00
_cell.angle_beta   90.00
_cell.angle_gamma   90.00
#
_symmetry.space_group_name_H-M   'P 1'
#
loop_
_entity.id
_entity.type
_entity.pdbx_description
1 polymer ?
#
loop_
_entity_poly.entity_id
_entity_poly.type
_entity_poly.pdbx_seq_one_letter_code
_entity_poly.pdbx_strand_id
1 'polypeptide(L)'
;MDVFPYYRQLDAMDCGPTCLRMIAKFYGKSYSLQTLRARSFISRNGVSMLGISDAAESIGFRTSGVRVSFEQLAEDVPLPCILHWNQSHFVVCYDVKKKKGQYSFRIADPATQLVTYNELELKRCWLATKSDGEEKGTALALEPTPDFYNGEGEPELKERGLRFFFRYLT
;
A
#
# COMPACT_ATOMS: atom_id res chain seq x y z
N MET A 1 -10.99 11.92 -14.12
CA MET A 1 -9.84 11.17 -13.60
C MET A 1 -10.14 10.73 -12.18
N ASP A 2 -10.28 9.44 -12.00
CA ASP A 2 -10.49 8.92 -10.66
C ASP A 2 -9.20 9.08 -9.86
N VAL A 3 -9.31 9.79 -8.74
CA VAL A 3 -8.19 9.94 -7.80
C VAL A 3 -7.99 8.60 -7.09
N PHE A 4 -6.73 8.16 -6.94
CA PHE A 4 -6.42 6.96 -6.19
C PHE A 4 -6.97 7.07 -4.76
N PRO A 5 -7.69 6.06 -4.24
CA PRO A 5 -8.23 6.12 -2.88
C PRO A 5 -7.12 6.27 -1.86
N TYR A 6 -7.25 7.26 -0.98
CA TYR A 6 -6.22 7.57 0.00
C TYR A 6 -6.78 7.47 1.42
N TYR A 7 -6.01 6.79 2.27
CA TYR A 7 -6.24 6.74 3.70
C TYR A 7 -4.96 7.12 4.43
N ARG A 8 -5.10 7.94 5.47
CA ARG A 8 -3.99 8.28 6.34
C ARG A 8 -3.86 7.26 7.46
N GLN A 9 -2.63 6.85 7.77
CA GLN A 9 -2.38 5.97 8.91
C GLN A 9 -2.71 6.68 10.24
N LEU A 10 -3.20 5.93 11.21
CA LEU A 10 -3.53 6.46 12.53
C LEU A 10 -2.33 6.42 13.47
N ASP A 11 -1.46 5.43 13.30
CA ASP A 11 -0.29 5.17 14.12
C ASP A 11 0.90 4.85 13.22
N ALA A 12 2.13 5.05 13.73
CA ALA A 12 3.35 4.76 12.98
C ALA A 12 3.45 3.28 12.55
N MET A 13 2.79 2.38 13.27
CA MET A 13 2.78 0.94 12.96
C MET A 13 1.75 0.56 11.88
N ASP A 14 0.90 1.48 11.48
CA ASP A 14 -0.24 1.21 10.61
C ASP A 14 0.05 1.41 9.12
N CYS A 15 1.28 1.73 8.74
CA CYS A 15 1.59 2.03 7.33
C CYS A 15 1.28 0.84 6.40
N GLY A 16 1.65 -0.37 6.78
CA GLY A 16 1.37 -1.58 5.98
C GLY A 16 -0.11 -1.87 5.80
N PRO A 17 -0.88 -2.03 6.89
CA PRO A 17 -2.32 -2.23 6.80
C PRO A 17 -3.05 -1.11 6.06
N THR A 18 -2.62 0.13 6.22
CA THR A 18 -3.21 1.28 5.51
C THR A 18 -2.94 1.22 4.01
N CYS A 19 -1.74 0.82 3.60
CA CYS A 19 -1.42 0.56 2.18
C CYS A 19 -2.34 -0.51 1.59
N LEU A 20 -2.51 -1.62 2.30
CA LEU A 20 -3.40 -2.70 1.84
C LEU A 20 -4.86 -2.22 1.74
N ARG A 21 -5.30 -1.41 2.69
CA ARG A 21 -6.65 -0.81 2.68
C ARG A 21 -6.87 0.02 1.43
N MET A 22 -5.89 0.84 1.06
CA MET A 22 -5.96 1.65 -0.17
C MET A 22 -6.05 0.81 -1.43
N ILE A 23 -5.25 -0.26 -1.52
CA ILE A 23 -5.24 -1.16 -2.67
C ILE A 23 -6.57 -1.93 -2.77
N ALA A 24 -7.09 -2.45 -1.66
CA ALA A 24 -8.38 -3.13 -1.64
C ALA A 24 -9.51 -2.18 -2.12
N LYS A 25 -9.49 -0.95 -1.67
CA LYS A 25 -10.46 0.07 -2.10
C LYS A 25 -10.33 0.39 -3.59
N PHE A 26 -9.12 0.45 -4.11
CA PHE A 26 -8.87 0.63 -5.53
C PHE A 26 -9.56 -0.45 -6.37
N TYR A 27 -9.58 -1.69 -5.88
CA TYR A 27 -10.25 -2.80 -6.54
C TYR A 27 -11.74 -2.94 -6.15
N GLY A 28 -12.28 -2.01 -5.38
CA GLY A 28 -13.72 -1.91 -5.10
C GLY A 28 -14.19 -2.53 -3.79
N LYS A 29 -13.29 -2.93 -2.90
CA LYS A 29 -13.65 -3.51 -1.59
C LYS A 29 -13.18 -2.63 -0.45
N SER A 30 -14.06 -2.36 0.51
CA SER A 30 -13.73 -1.62 1.72
C SER A 30 -13.42 -2.59 2.85
N TYR A 31 -12.33 -2.31 3.57
CA TYR A 31 -11.94 -3.02 4.79
C TYR A 31 -11.59 -2.00 5.86
N SER A 32 -11.93 -2.31 7.12
CA SER A 32 -11.51 -1.47 8.22
C SER A 32 -10.03 -1.66 8.52
N LEU A 33 -9.40 -0.62 9.06
CA LEU A 33 -8.01 -0.69 9.49
C LEU A 33 -7.82 -1.78 10.55
N GLN A 34 -8.77 -1.90 11.51
CA GLN A 34 -8.72 -2.90 12.57
C GLN A 34 -8.67 -4.32 12.03
N THR A 35 -9.49 -4.65 11.04
CA THR A 35 -9.50 -5.97 10.41
C THR A 35 -8.14 -6.27 9.78
N LEU A 36 -7.58 -5.33 9.04
CA LEU A 36 -6.31 -5.54 8.35
C LEU A 36 -5.13 -5.57 9.33
N ARG A 37 -5.17 -4.79 10.41
CA ARG A 37 -4.19 -4.89 11.50
C ARG A 37 -4.19 -6.27 12.14
N ALA A 38 -5.36 -6.78 12.49
CA ALA A 38 -5.50 -8.10 13.10
C ALA A 38 -4.95 -9.22 12.21
N ARG A 39 -5.15 -9.11 10.91
CA ARG A 39 -4.67 -10.10 9.93
C ARG A 39 -3.20 -9.93 9.55
N SER A 40 -2.59 -8.81 9.88
CA SER A 40 -1.18 -8.51 9.58
C SER A 40 -0.19 -8.94 10.65
N PHE A 41 -0.65 -9.44 11.80
CA PHE A 41 0.19 -9.88 12.93
C PHE A 41 1.20 -8.80 13.36
N ILE A 42 0.69 -7.63 13.73
CA ILE A 42 1.51 -6.48 14.15
C ILE A 42 2.29 -6.84 15.42
N SER A 43 3.62 -6.64 15.38
CA SER A 43 4.50 -6.72 16.54
C SER A 43 4.85 -5.31 17.05
N ARG A 44 5.64 -5.25 18.14
CA ARG A 44 6.15 -3.97 18.66
C ARG A 44 6.97 -3.16 17.66
N ASN A 45 7.56 -3.85 16.68
CA ASN A 45 8.38 -3.22 15.64
C ASN A 45 7.59 -2.85 14.37
N GLY A 46 6.25 -2.95 14.42
CA GLY A 46 5.38 -2.69 13.29
C GLY A 46 5.04 -3.95 12.50
N VAL A 47 4.57 -3.76 11.29
CA VAL A 47 4.18 -4.84 10.37
C VAL A 47 5.33 -5.18 9.44
N SER A 48 5.62 -6.46 9.28
CA SER A 48 6.55 -6.94 8.26
C SER A 48 5.85 -7.04 6.90
N MET A 49 6.64 -7.10 5.82
CA MET A 49 6.07 -7.36 4.49
C MET A 49 5.35 -8.71 4.42
N LEU A 50 5.86 -9.74 5.14
CA LEU A 50 5.18 -11.02 5.25
C LEU A 50 3.81 -10.87 5.91
N GLY A 51 3.70 -10.08 6.98
CA GLY A 51 2.43 -9.81 7.64
C GLY A 51 1.43 -9.11 6.72
N ILE A 52 1.88 -8.16 5.92
CA ILE A 52 1.04 -7.50 4.91
C ILE A 52 0.60 -8.50 3.85
N SER A 53 1.51 -9.35 3.38
CA SER A 53 1.24 -10.41 2.42
C SER A 53 0.18 -11.39 2.94
N ASP A 54 0.31 -11.86 4.19
CA ASP A 54 -0.66 -12.75 4.82
C ASP A 54 -2.05 -12.09 4.93
N ALA A 55 -2.10 -10.84 5.34
CA ALA A 55 -3.35 -10.09 5.38
C ALA A 55 -4.00 -9.96 4.00
N ALA A 56 -3.20 -9.64 2.99
CA ALA A 56 -3.66 -9.50 1.60
C ALA A 56 -4.22 -10.83 1.07
N GLU A 57 -3.52 -11.93 1.30
CA GLU A 57 -3.98 -13.26 0.89
C GLU A 57 -5.26 -13.67 1.62
N SER A 58 -5.40 -13.30 2.89
CA SER A 58 -6.60 -13.59 3.67
C SER A 58 -7.87 -12.92 3.12
N ILE A 59 -7.72 -11.84 2.37
CA ILE A 59 -8.84 -11.13 1.73
C ILE A 59 -8.97 -11.41 0.23
N GLY A 60 -8.15 -12.33 -0.30
CA GLY A 60 -8.30 -12.84 -1.66
C GLY A 60 -7.30 -12.31 -2.69
N PHE A 61 -6.23 -11.65 -2.27
CA PHE A 61 -5.13 -11.32 -3.16
C PHE A 61 -4.16 -12.47 -3.31
N ARG A 62 -3.53 -12.57 -4.47
CA ARG A 62 -2.29 -13.32 -4.65
C ARG A 62 -1.14 -12.32 -4.51
N THR A 63 -0.16 -12.66 -3.70
CA THR A 63 0.98 -11.77 -3.43
C THR A 63 2.29 -12.37 -3.89
N SER A 64 3.23 -11.50 -4.22
CA SER A 64 4.60 -11.87 -4.54
C SER A 64 5.55 -10.78 -4.02
N GLY A 65 6.39 -11.14 -3.06
CA GLY A 65 7.48 -10.27 -2.61
C GLY A 65 8.66 -10.40 -3.55
N VAL A 66 9.12 -9.30 -4.11
CA VAL A 66 10.20 -9.28 -5.09
C VAL A 66 11.26 -8.22 -4.73
N ARG A 67 12.50 -8.52 -5.10
CA ARG A 67 13.58 -7.54 -5.08
C ARG A 67 13.94 -7.22 -6.52
N VAL A 68 13.72 -5.98 -6.90
CA VAL A 68 13.80 -5.57 -8.31
C VAL A 68 14.61 -4.27 -8.44
N SER A 69 15.17 -4.08 -9.63
CA SER A 69 15.81 -2.83 -10.00
C SER A 69 14.77 -1.74 -10.24
N PHE A 70 15.24 -0.52 -10.33
CA PHE A 70 14.43 0.63 -10.70
C PHE A 70 13.68 0.43 -12.02
N GLU A 71 14.37 -0.07 -13.03
CA GLU A 71 13.79 -0.30 -14.35
C GLU A 71 12.73 -1.39 -14.32
N GLN A 72 12.95 -2.46 -13.55
CA GLN A 72 11.96 -3.52 -13.35
C GLN A 72 10.72 -3.01 -12.61
N LEU A 73 10.88 -2.16 -11.61
CA LEU A 73 9.74 -1.52 -10.97
C LEU A 73 8.93 -0.70 -11.95
N ALA A 74 9.62 0.08 -12.79
CA ALA A 74 8.96 0.98 -13.72
C ALA A 74 8.21 0.25 -14.85
N GLU A 75 8.71 -0.89 -15.29
CA GLU A 75 8.23 -1.53 -16.51
C GLU A 75 7.55 -2.89 -16.29
N ASP A 76 7.94 -3.63 -15.26
CA ASP A 76 7.55 -5.04 -15.12
C ASP A 76 6.62 -5.33 -13.92
N VAL A 77 6.69 -4.56 -12.85
CA VAL A 77 5.88 -4.84 -11.65
C VAL A 77 4.45 -4.34 -11.83
N PRO A 78 3.44 -5.20 -11.62
CA PRO A 78 2.05 -4.78 -11.67
C PRO A 78 1.73 -3.69 -10.62
N LEU A 79 0.95 -2.70 -11.01
CA LEU A 79 0.55 -1.60 -10.13
C LEU A 79 -0.96 -1.69 -9.82
N PRO A 80 -1.42 -1.26 -8.65
CA PRO A 80 -0.63 -0.74 -7.54
C PRO A 80 0.15 -1.84 -6.82
N CYS A 81 1.34 -1.50 -6.32
CA CYS A 81 2.16 -2.37 -5.48
C CYS A 81 2.59 -1.65 -4.21
N ILE A 82 3.05 -2.40 -3.21
CA ILE A 82 3.55 -1.85 -1.96
C ILE A 82 5.07 -1.84 -2.00
N LEU A 83 5.68 -0.71 -1.68
CA LEU A 83 7.13 -0.55 -1.62
C LEU A 83 7.60 -0.43 -0.17
N HIS A 84 8.72 -1.08 0.13
CA HIS A 84 9.43 -0.87 1.39
C HIS A 84 10.25 0.42 1.29
N TRP A 85 9.99 1.36 2.19
CA TRP A 85 10.39 2.74 2.08
C TRP A 85 11.22 3.17 3.28
N ASN A 86 12.37 3.80 3.04
CA ASN A 86 13.25 4.26 4.11
C ASN A 86 13.53 3.19 5.18
N GLN A 87 13.62 1.92 4.80
CA GLN A 87 13.91 0.74 5.64
C GLN A 87 12.89 0.42 6.74
N SER A 88 11.92 1.27 7.00
CA SER A 88 10.97 1.07 8.11
C SER A 88 9.52 1.43 7.78
N HIS A 89 9.25 1.92 6.58
CA HIS A 89 7.96 2.42 6.18
C HIS A 89 7.45 1.69 4.94
N PHE A 90 6.14 1.73 4.70
CA PHE A 90 5.51 1.19 3.50
C PHE A 90 4.68 2.25 2.82
N VAL A 91 4.77 2.29 1.50
CA VAL A 91 3.98 3.18 0.65
C VAL A 91 3.40 2.40 -0.52
N VAL A 92 2.40 2.96 -1.19
CA VAL A 92 1.83 2.38 -2.41
C VAL A 92 2.36 3.13 -3.62
N CYS A 93 2.91 2.40 -4.59
CA CYS A 93 3.15 2.93 -5.92
C CYS A 93 1.95 2.55 -6.80
N TYR A 94 1.20 3.54 -7.27
CA TYR A 94 -0.04 3.27 -7.99
C TYR A 94 -0.02 3.70 -9.45
N ASP A 95 0.96 4.48 -9.88
CA ASP A 95 1.09 4.87 -11.28
C ASP A 95 2.54 5.23 -11.59
N VAL A 96 2.99 4.88 -12.80
CA VAL A 96 4.30 5.23 -13.33
C VAL A 96 4.10 5.78 -14.73
N LYS A 97 4.66 6.96 -14.99
CA LYS A 97 4.63 7.60 -16.30
C LYS A 97 6.03 7.86 -16.80
N LYS A 98 6.23 7.65 -18.08
CA LYS A 98 7.47 8.00 -18.78
C LYS A 98 7.20 9.15 -19.74
N LYS A 99 7.91 10.25 -19.56
CA LYS A 99 7.80 11.43 -20.41
C LYS A 99 9.20 11.93 -20.76
N LYS A 100 9.49 12.04 -22.04
CA LYS A 100 10.82 12.48 -22.56
C LYS A 100 11.99 11.67 -21.97
N GLY A 101 11.80 10.35 -21.84
CA GLY A 101 12.82 9.45 -21.29
C GLY A 101 12.97 9.48 -19.76
N GLN A 102 12.15 10.28 -19.06
CA GLN A 102 12.18 10.37 -17.60
C GLN A 102 10.92 9.76 -16.98
N TYR A 103 11.12 9.00 -15.90
CA TYR A 103 10.03 8.39 -15.15
C TYR A 103 9.54 9.31 -14.05
N SER A 104 8.23 9.32 -13.85
CA SER A 104 7.60 9.87 -12.65
C SER A 104 6.74 8.81 -11.99
N PHE A 105 6.79 8.75 -10.67
CA PHE A 105 6.14 7.74 -9.84
C PHE A 105 5.10 8.41 -8.95
N ARG A 106 3.87 7.95 -9.03
CA ARG A 106 2.81 8.40 -8.12
C ARG A 106 2.75 7.47 -6.93
N ILE A 107 2.98 8.05 -5.78
CA ILE A 107 3.10 7.35 -4.49
C ILE A 107 1.99 7.81 -3.56
N ALA A 108 1.28 6.86 -2.98
CA ALA A 108 0.37 7.11 -1.87
C ALA A 108 1.12 6.78 -0.58
N ASP A 109 1.51 7.81 0.15
CA ASP A 109 2.20 7.66 1.42
C ASP A 109 1.19 7.81 2.56
N PRO A 110 0.93 6.72 3.31
CA PRO A 110 -0.08 6.78 4.39
C PRO A 110 0.29 7.72 5.54
N ALA A 111 1.56 8.10 5.64
CA ALA A 111 2.00 9.03 6.66
C ALA A 111 1.80 10.50 6.27
N THR A 112 1.73 10.81 4.97
CA THR A 112 1.70 12.18 4.48
C THR A 112 0.54 12.46 3.52
N GLN A 113 0.68 12.05 2.24
CA GLN A 113 -0.28 12.39 1.19
C GLN A 113 0.03 11.62 -0.11
N LEU A 114 -0.73 11.89 -1.15
CA LEU A 114 -0.39 11.50 -2.51
C LEU A 114 0.75 12.40 -3.01
N VAL A 115 1.85 11.82 -3.44
CA VAL A 115 3.06 12.54 -3.86
C VAL A 115 3.56 11.98 -5.19
N THR A 116 4.07 12.85 -6.04
CA THR A 116 4.76 12.44 -7.26
C THR A 116 6.27 12.57 -7.03
N TYR A 117 6.98 11.48 -7.27
CA TYR A 117 8.44 11.42 -7.14
C TYR A 117 9.09 11.27 -8.51
N ASN A 118 10.22 11.96 -8.70
CA ASN A 118 11.09 11.69 -9.83
C ASN A 118 11.98 10.47 -9.55
N GLU A 119 12.75 10.06 -10.53
CA GLU A 119 13.64 8.92 -10.45
C GLU A 119 14.63 9.00 -9.29
N LEU A 120 15.29 10.15 -9.12
CA LEU A 120 16.30 10.34 -8.07
C LEU A 120 15.69 10.28 -6.66
N GLU A 121 14.55 10.92 -6.47
CA GLU A 121 13.83 10.92 -5.20
C GLU A 121 13.34 9.52 -4.83
N LEU A 122 12.79 8.78 -5.80
CA LEU A 122 12.36 7.39 -5.58
C LEU A 122 13.53 6.52 -5.16
N LYS A 123 14.63 6.61 -5.87
CA LYS A 123 15.84 5.81 -5.57
C LYS A 123 16.35 6.06 -4.15
N ARG A 124 16.35 7.29 -3.69
CA ARG A 124 16.79 7.63 -2.32
C ARG A 124 15.96 6.97 -1.24
N CYS A 125 14.65 6.86 -1.45
CA CYS A 125 13.73 6.34 -0.45
C CYS A 125 13.57 4.82 -0.54
N TRP A 126 13.69 4.25 -1.74
CA TRP A 126 13.33 2.86 -2.01
C TRP A 126 14.52 1.92 -2.13
N LEU A 127 15.62 2.35 -2.76
CA LEU A 127 16.81 1.51 -2.94
C LEU A 127 17.65 1.49 -1.66
N ALA A 128 17.38 0.53 -0.79
CA ALA A 128 18.02 0.48 0.53
C ALA A 128 19.29 -0.38 0.57
N THR A 129 19.51 -1.27 -0.39
CA THR A 129 20.65 -2.19 -0.38
C THR A 129 21.19 -2.47 -1.76
N LYS A 130 22.53 -2.50 -1.87
CA LYS A 130 23.20 -3.06 -3.03
C LYS A 130 23.32 -4.57 -2.83
N SER A 131 22.73 -5.34 -3.71
CA SER A 131 22.90 -6.80 -3.78
C SER A 131 23.60 -7.12 -5.09
N ASP A 132 24.73 -7.81 -5.01
CA ASP A 132 25.53 -8.22 -6.19
C ASP A 132 25.96 -7.05 -7.10
N GLY A 133 26.23 -5.87 -6.53
CA GLY A 133 26.62 -4.68 -7.28
C GLY A 133 25.48 -3.95 -7.96
N GLU A 134 24.25 -4.46 -7.88
CA GLU A 134 23.05 -3.79 -8.38
C GLU A 134 22.21 -3.20 -7.25
N GLU A 135 21.70 -1.99 -7.49
CA GLU A 135 20.77 -1.34 -6.58
C GLU A 135 19.38 -1.93 -6.78
N LYS A 136 18.85 -2.59 -5.74
CA LYS A 136 17.53 -3.20 -5.75
C LYS A 136 16.69 -2.72 -4.57
N GLY A 137 15.39 -2.59 -4.81
CA GLY A 137 14.41 -2.32 -3.77
C GLY A 137 13.43 -3.47 -3.61
N THR A 138 12.73 -3.48 -2.49
CA THR A 138 11.73 -4.51 -2.19
C THR A 138 10.34 -4.00 -2.50
N ALA A 139 9.57 -4.81 -3.23
CA ALA A 139 8.18 -4.54 -3.58
C ALA A 139 7.32 -5.75 -3.29
N LEU A 140 6.06 -5.51 -2.91
CA LEU A 140 5.02 -6.52 -2.81
C LEU A 140 4.03 -6.29 -3.95
N ALA A 141 4.03 -7.21 -4.91
CA ALA A 141 3.04 -7.22 -5.97
C ALA A 141 1.77 -7.91 -5.47
N LEU A 142 0.61 -7.37 -5.82
CA LEU A 142 -0.69 -7.89 -5.42
C LEU A 142 -1.60 -7.99 -6.64
N GLU A 143 -2.25 -9.14 -6.79
CA GLU A 143 -3.26 -9.37 -7.81
C GLU A 143 -4.55 -9.87 -7.17
N PRO A 144 -5.71 -9.22 -7.42
CA PRO A 144 -6.97 -9.74 -6.91
C PRO A 144 -7.32 -11.04 -7.61
N THR A 145 -7.75 -12.04 -6.82
CA THR A 145 -8.25 -13.31 -7.33
C THR A 145 -9.78 -13.32 -7.33
N PRO A 146 -10.43 -14.34 -7.93
CA PRO A 146 -11.88 -14.50 -7.80
C PRO A 146 -12.37 -14.47 -6.36
N ASP A 147 -11.62 -15.02 -5.42
CA ASP A 147 -11.97 -14.99 -4.00
C ASP A 147 -12.07 -13.58 -3.43
N PHE A 148 -11.22 -12.66 -3.90
CA PHE A 148 -11.31 -11.26 -3.52
C PHE A 148 -12.67 -10.67 -3.92
N TYR A 149 -13.10 -10.91 -5.16
CA TYR A 149 -14.37 -10.37 -5.67
C TYR A 149 -15.59 -11.07 -5.11
N ASN A 150 -15.49 -12.34 -4.74
CA ASN A 150 -16.57 -13.12 -4.13
C ASN A 150 -16.74 -12.80 -2.64
N GLY A 151 -15.71 -12.26 -1.99
CA GLY A 151 -15.80 -11.77 -0.62
C GLY A 151 -16.72 -10.56 -0.52
N GLU A 152 -17.43 -10.44 0.60
CA GLU A 152 -18.38 -9.32 0.79
C GLU A 152 -17.68 -8.00 1.14
N GLY A 153 -16.42 -8.06 1.56
CA GLY A 153 -15.77 -6.90 2.13
C GLY A 153 -16.40 -6.49 3.45
N GLU A 154 -16.08 -5.33 3.95
CA GLU A 154 -16.75 -4.72 5.09
C GLU A 154 -17.57 -3.52 4.62
N PRO A 155 -18.78 -3.32 5.19
CA PRO A 155 -19.53 -2.11 4.88
C PRO A 155 -18.71 -0.89 5.28
N GLU A 156 -18.63 0.09 4.39
CA GLU A 156 -18.06 1.38 4.76
C GLU A 156 -18.87 1.94 5.91
N LEU A 157 -18.24 2.01 7.08
CA LEU A 157 -18.72 2.86 8.16
C LEU A 157 -18.51 4.30 7.68
N LYS A 158 -19.49 4.81 6.92
CA LYS A 158 -19.56 6.26 6.67
C LYS A 158 -19.44 6.93 8.02
N GLU A 159 -18.68 8.01 8.11
CA GLU A 159 -18.50 8.86 9.31
C GLU A 159 -19.83 9.41 9.90
N ARG A 160 -20.95 8.79 9.57
CA ARG A 160 -22.24 9.06 10.20
C ARG A 160 -22.26 8.72 11.71
N GLY A 161 -21.27 7.95 12.18
CA GLY A 161 -21.18 7.56 13.60
C GLY A 161 -20.96 8.73 14.54
N LEU A 162 -20.19 9.73 14.17
CA LEU A 162 -19.97 10.90 15.05
C LEU A 162 -21.21 11.79 15.17
N ARG A 163 -21.96 11.97 14.08
CA ARG A 163 -23.24 12.71 14.16
C ARG A 163 -24.30 11.97 14.96
N PHE A 164 -24.28 10.64 14.94
CA PHE A 164 -25.21 9.84 15.72
C PHE A 164 -24.90 9.89 17.21
N PHE A 165 -23.61 9.90 17.56
CA PHE A 165 -23.15 9.96 18.94
C PHE A 165 -23.49 11.31 19.60
N PHE A 166 -23.33 12.42 18.88
CA PHE A 166 -23.68 13.74 19.38
C PHE A 166 -25.18 13.96 19.54
N ARG A 167 -26.03 13.16 18.89
CA ARG A 167 -27.48 13.24 19.01
C ARG A 167 -27.99 12.61 20.31
N TYR A 168 -27.20 11.75 20.94
CA TYR A 168 -27.54 11.11 22.20
C TYR A 168 -26.92 11.79 23.45
N LEU A 169 -26.08 12.78 23.26
CA LEU A 169 -25.38 13.50 24.33
C LEU A 169 -26.01 14.87 24.67
N THR A 170 -27.13 15.21 24.05
CA THR A 170 -27.92 16.39 24.40
C THR A 170 -29.17 16.01 25.21
#